data_a5c4ef2d957b4da0c67d518ead826087
#
_entry.id   a5c4ef2d957b4da0c67d518ead826087
#
_cell.length_a   1.000
_cell.length_b   1.000
_cell.length_c   1.000
_cell.angle_alpha   90.00
_cell.angle_beta   90.00
_cell.angle_gamma   90.00
#
_symmetry.space_group_name_H-M   'P 1'
#
loop_
_entity.id
_entity.type
_entity.pdbx_description
1 polymer ?
#
loop_
_entity_poly.entity_id
_entity_poly.type
_entity_poly.pdbx_seq_one_letter_code
_entity_poly.pdbx_strand_id
1 'polypeptide(L)'
;DAVRLTTEIAAALDYAHRQNVVHRDIKPENILFHDGSALVADFGIGKALTVKTGPVTQTGMALGTPTYMSPEQASGERDLDGRSDLYSLGCVFFEMLCGEPPFTGSTSQAIIAKRFLSPAPPVRAMREVPDFVEAVVNRALARSAVDRFATGAEMAQALKGAPPATTSGPQATAGAPRSVAVLPLTNMSADPENEYFSDGITEEIINALAKLPGVQVASRTSSFAFKGKETDIRQVGEKLGVATLLEGSVRKIGNRIRLTAQLVDVSNGYQIWSETYDRQLEDVFAVQEEISRAIVDALKVKLTGQEERLVVPATQNMEAYTMYLKGRFFLHKFTEGSIQRAQEFFKQALALDHRYARAYAGIADCWADMADDWVPPDSAYPQAKAAATKALDLEPDLADAHTSIGKVLCWYEWDFAGAEKSLRHAVQLNPNSAEGQFVLGSCLPCVGQLDDAIAAMRKALTLDPLSGHFSRWLGRFLLYSGANDAAIIQSRKTIEVDPGHFQVYLDIGAAYLALGQAEESLKWYRRGLSLETSVRAYDAMLVRPLASLGQLEEAWPILERLEASAREGYVRAEILAMGYGAAGEFDKAFECLDRALGARSAGLIYLHLDPGYLPLRGDPRFAEMVKAVGLR
;
A
#
# COMPACT_ATOMS: atom_id res chain seq x y z
N ASP A 1 -25.37 9.69 -33.46
CA ASP A 1 -25.94 8.34 -33.42
C ASP A 1 -25.19 7.45 -32.43
N ALA A 2 -23.86 7.32 -32.48
CA ALA A 2 -23.08 6.46 -31.58
C ALA A 2 -23.39 6.70 -30.09
N VAL A 3 -23.42 7.98 -29.65
CA VAL A 3 -23.74 8.37 -28.27
C VAL A 3 -25.15 7.92 -27.87
N ARG A 4 -26.16 8.15 -28.74
CA ARG A 4 -27.54 7.74 -28.48
C ARG A 4 -27.67 6.22 -28.32
N LEU A 5 -27.11 5.48 -29.26
CA LEU A 5 -27.16 4.01 -29.25
C LEU A 5 -26.45 3.43 -28.03
N THR A 6 -25.26 3.94 -27.70
CA THR A 6 -24.53 3.50 -26.48
C THR A 6 -25.31 3.82 -25.22
N THR A 7 -26.03 4.94 -25.16
CA THR A 7 -26.89 5.31 -24.02
C THR A 7 -28.05 4.32 -23.87
N GLU A 8 -28.70 3.92 -24.96
CA GLU A 8 -29.80 2.96 -24.97
C GLU A 8 -29.32 1.58 -24.51
N ILE A 9 -28.18 1.11 -25.03
CA ILE A 9 -27.59 -0.19 -24.66
C ILE A 9 -27.16 -0.18 -23.18
N ALA A 10 -26.52 0.89 -22.71
CA ALA A 10 -26.10 1.02 -21.32
C ALA A 10 -27.30 0.97 -20.36
N ALA A 11 -28.43 1.58 -20.73
CA ALA A 11 -29.67 1.51 -19.93
C ALA A 11 -30.29 0.09 -19.92
N ALA A 12 -30.23 -0.62 -21.06
CA ALA A 12 -30.70 -2.00 -21.14
C ALA A 12 -29.84 -2.95 -20.28
N LEU A 13 -28.51 -2.78 -20.32
CA LEU A 13 -27.59 -3.55 -19.48
C LEU A 13 -27.79 -3.23 -17.99
N ASP A 14 -28.03 -1.98 -17.62
CA ASP A 14 -28.34 -1.60 -16.24
C ASP A 14 -29.57 -2.31 -15.70
N TYR A 15 -30.61 -2.43 -16.51
CA TYR A 15 -31.82 -3.19 -16.15
C TYR A 15 -31.47 -4.66 -15.89
N ALA A 16 -30.72 -5.31 -16.78
CA ALA A 16 -30.33 -6.70 -16.64
C ALA A 16 -29.43 -6.93 -15.39
N HIS A 17 -28.47 -6.05 -15.17
CA HIS A 17 -27.56 -6.15 -14.02
C HIS A 17 -28.29 -6.02 -12.68
N ARG A 18 -29.32 -5.18 -12.58
CA ARG A 18 -30.19 -5.10 -11.39
C ARG A 18 -30.97 -6.37 -11.13
N GLN A 19 -31.14 -7.21 -12.13
CA GLN A 19 -31.75 -8.55 -12.01
C GLN A 19 -30.67 -9.65 -11.81
N ASN A 20 -29.41 -9.26 -11.50
CA ASN A 20 -28.27 -10.15 -11.37
C ASN A 20 -27.95 -10.96 -12.66
N VAL A 21 -28.29 -10.41 -13.83
CA VAL A 21 -28.00 -11.03 -15.13
C VAL A 21 -26.87 -10.25 -15.80
N VAL A 22 -25.70 -10.88 -15.97
CA VAL A 22 -24.55 -10.37 -16.72
C VAL A 22 -24.54 -11.01 -18.10
N HIS A 23 -24.40 -10.20 -19.15
CA HIS A 23 -24.52 -10.66 -20.55
C HIS A 23 -23.31 -11.49 -21.01
N ARG A 24 -22.10 -11.04 -20.69
CA ARG A 24 -20.80 -11.72 -20.93
C ARG A 24 -20.36 -11.86 -22.39
N ASP A 25 -21.11 -11.33 -23.36
CA ASP A 25 -20.79 -11.41 -24.80
C ASP A 25 -21.34 -10.20 -25.58
N ILE A 26 -21.14 -8.98 -25.06
CA ILE A 26 -21.51 -7.74 -25.74
C ILE A 26 -20.56 -7.51 -26.91
N LYS A 27 -21.15 -7.42 -28.12
CA LYS A 27 -20.45 -7.18 -29.38
C LYS A 27 -21.46 -6.70 -30.43
N PRO A 28 -21.03 -6.12 -31.57
CA PRO A 28 -21.93 -5.58 -32.60
C PRO A 28 -22.99 -6.59 -33.09
N GLU A 29 -22.63 -7.88 -33.21
CA GLU A 29 -23.52 -8.91 -33.69
C GLU A 29 -24.71 -9.20 -32.76
N ASN A 30 -24.56 -8.86 -31.45
CA ASN A 30 -25.58 -9.04 -30.44
C ASN A 30 -26.39 -7.76 -30.17
N ILE A 31 -26.21 -6.72 -31.01
CA ILE A 31 -26.94 -5.46 -30.94
C ILE A 31 -27.82 -5.36 -32.18
N LEU A 32 -29.12 -5.51 -31.98
CA LEU A 32 -30.12 -5.46 -33.03
C LEU A 32 -30.78 -4.09 -33.08
N PHE A 33 -31.28 -3.71 -34.24
CA PHE A 33 -32.03 -2.47 -34.44
C PHE A 33 -33.50 -2.79 -34.72
N HIS A 34 -34.40 -2.15 -33.95
CA HIS A 34 -35.83 -2.23 -34.15
C HIS A 34 -36.45 -0.85 -33.97
N ASP A 35 -37.15 -0.36 -34.99
CA ASP A 35 -37.77 0.97 -35.00
C ASP A 35 -36.86 2.11 -34.57
N GLY A 36 -35.60 2.06 -34.98
CA GLY A 36 -34.59 3.10 -34.66
C GLY A 36 -33.96 3.02 -33.26
N SER A 37 -34.36 2.05 -32.44
CA SER A 37 -33.82 1.78 -31.11
C SER A 37 -32.87 0.58 -31.11
N ALA A 38 -31.88 0.60 -30.24
CA ALA A 38 -30.94 -0.50 -30.05
C ALA A 38 -31.50 -1.51 -29.02
N LEU A 39 -31.48 -2.78 -29.39
CA LEU A 39 -31.87 -3.90 -28.54
C LEU A 39 -30.68 -4.83 -28.33
N VAL A 40 -30.48 -5.30 -27.09
CA VAL A 40 -29.45 -6.28 -26.75
C VAL A 40 -30.07 -7.68 -26.84
N ALA A 41 -29.51 -8.51 -27.72
CA ALA A 41 -29.92 -9.89 -27.94
C ALA A 41 -28.90 -10.88 -27.40
N ASP A 42 -29.26 -12.15 -27.27
CA ASP A 42 -28.39 -13.28 -26.91
C ASP A 42 -27.69 -13.14 -25.55
N PHE A 43 -28.43 -12.81 -24.50
CA PHE A 43 -27.94 -12.92 -23.14
C PHE A 43 -27.36 -14.32 -22.88
N GLY A 44 -26.07 -14.39 -22.53
CA GLY A 44 -25.21 -15.58 -22.55
C GLY A 44 -25.64 -16.82 -21.75
N ILE A 45 -26.91 -17.20 -21.84
CA ILE A 45 -27.51 -18.38 -21.21
C ILE A 45 -26.81 -19.68 -21.65
N GLY A 46 -26.18 -19.70 -22.83
CA GLY A 46 -25.47 -20.88 -23.37
C GLY A 46 -24.11 -21.14 -22.75
N LYS A 47 -23.42 -20.13 -22.17
CA LYS A 47 -22.07 -20.28 -21.57
C LYS A 47 -22.09 -20.74 -20.10
N ALA A 48 -23.23 -20.61 -19.40
CA ALA A 48 -23.38 -21.10 -18.02
C ALA A 48 -23.56 -22.63 -17.95
N LEU A 49 -23.90 -23.29 -19.04
CA LEU A 49 -24.17 -24.74 -19.09
C LEU A 49 -22.96 -25.59 -19.52
N THR A 50 -21.86 -25.01 -20.00
CA THR A 50 -20.69 -25.76 -20.51
C THR A 50 -19.57 -25.96 -19.47
N VAL A 51 -19.77 -25.62 -18.20
CA VAL A 51 -18.78 -25.81 -17.11
C VAL A 51 -19.06 -27.06 -16.28
N LYS A 52 -19.76 -28.05 -16.80
CA LYS A 52 -19.77 -29.39 -16.20
C LYS A 52 -19.14 -30.38 -17.18
N THR A 53 -18.02 -30.97 -16.74
CA THR A 53 -17.29 -32.13 -17.25
C THR A 53 -16.21 -31.93 -18.31
N GLY A 54 -14.96 -32.18 -17.91
CA GLY A 54 -13.89 -32.70 -18.75
C GLY A 54 -12.56 -31.92 -18.68
N PRO A 55 -11.41 -32.63 -18.71
CA PRO A 55 -10.09 -32.01 -18.65
C PRO A 55 -9.80 -31.20 -19.91
N VAL A 56 -9.08 -30.09 -19.76
CA VAL A 56 -8.59 -29.22 -20.83
C VAL A 56 -7.78 -30.03 -21.83
N THR A 57 -8.37 -30.33 -22.99
CA THR A 57 -7.66 -30.91 -24.11
C THR A 57 -6.95 -29.82 -24.92
N GLN A 58 -5.69 -30.09 -25.24
CA GLN A 58 -4.78 -29.34 -26.11
C GLN A 58 -5.31 -29.28 -27.58
N THR A 59 -6.38 -28.56 -27.83
CA THR A 59 -6.75 -28.18 -29.20
C THR A 59 -7.45 -26.85 -29.15
N GLY A 60 -6.79 -25.83 -29.76
CA GLY A 60 -7.20 -24.44 -29.82
C GLY A 60 -8.55 -24.22 -30.50
N MET A 61 -9.62 -24.36 -29.78
CA MET A 61 -10.93 -23.84 -30.17
C MET A 61 -11.22 -22.56 -29.37
N ALA A 62 -11.15 -21.44 -30.07
CA ALA A 62 -11.41 -20.10 -29.57
C ALA A 62 -12.83 -19.97 -29.04
N LEU A 63 -12.98 -19.76 -27.76
CA LEU A 63 -14.21 -19.35 -27.11
C LEU A 63 -14.48 -17.87 -27.42
N GLY A 64 -15.30 -17.57 -28.44
CA GLY A 64 -15.73 -16.20 -28.77
C GLY A 64 -14.69 -15.31 -29.46
N THR A 65 -15.13 -14.20 -30.03
CA THR A 65 -14.26 -13.20 -30.66
C THR A 65 -13.58 -12.38 -29.54
N PRO A 66 -12.26 -12.48 -29.34
CA PRO A 66 -11.58 -11.83 -28.20
C PRO A 66 -11.57 -10.30 -28.27
N THR A 67 -12.03 -9.73 -29.38
CA THR A 67 -11.98 -8.29 -29.69
C THR A 67 -12.69 -7.42 -28.65
N TYR A 68 -13.81 -7.90 -28.08
CA TYR A 68 -14.65 -7.13 -27.16
C TYR A 68 -14.58 -7.65 -25.72
N MET A 69 -13.86 -8.76 -25.44
CA MET A 69 -13.73 -9.30 -24.08
C MET A 69 -13.13 -8.30 -23.11
N SER A 70 -13.61 -8.26 -21.88
CA SER A 70 -12.95 -7.50 -20.81
C SER A 70 -11.64 -8.17 -20.37
N PRO A 71 -10.71 -7.44 -19.70
CA PRO A 71 -9.49 -8.02 -19.16
C PRO A 71 -9.75 -9.23 -18.25
N GLU A 72 -10.71 -9.14 -17.33
CA GLU A 72 -11.09 -10.19 -16.39
C GLU A 72 -11.68 -11.42 -17.11
N GLN A 73 -12.43 -11.22 -18.21
CA GLN A 73 -12.87 -12.35 -19.05
C GLN A 73 -11.70 -13.03 -19.75
N ALA A 74 -10.77 -12.23 -20.27
CA ALA A 74 -9.60 -12.74 -20.97
C ALA A 74 -8.61 -13.47 -20.03
N SER A 75 -8.57 -13.10 -18.74
CA SER A 75 -7.83 -13.81 -17.69
C SER A 75 -8.53 -15.05 -17.15
N GLY A 76 -9.80 -15.30 -17.56
CA GLY A 76 -10.54 -16.48 -17.15
C GLY A 76 -11.13 -16.38 -15.74
N GLU A 77 -11.36 -15.17 -15.24
CA GLU A 77 -12.04 -14.95 -13.96
C GLU A 77 -13.47 -15.51 -13.99
N ARG A 78 -13.88 -16.18 -12.91
CA ARG A 78 -15.19 -16.85 -12.84
C ARG A 78 -16.30 -15.92 -12.39
N ASP A 79 -16.00 -14.99 -11.51
CA ASP A 79 -16.97 -14.06 -10.92
C ASP A 79 -16.93 -12.72 -11.68
N LEU A 80 -17.61 -12.70 -12.82
CA LEU A 80 -17.77 -11.51 -13.65
C LEU A 80 -19.02 -10.74 -13.23
N ASP A 81 -18.87 -9.45 -12.97
CA ASP A 81 -19.99 -8.53 -12.72
C ASP A 81 -20.36 -7.70 -13.96
N GLY A 82 -21.36 -6.83 -13.84
CA GLY A 82 -21.86 -6.01 -14.94
C GLY A 82 -20.82 -5.04 -15.54
N ARG A 83 -19.73 -4.77 -14.85
CA ARG A 83 -18.64 -3.89 -15.35
C ARG A 83 -17.89 -4.52 -16.51
N SER A 84 -17.90 -5.86 -16.63
CA SER A 84 -17.38 -6.56 -17.80
C SER A 84 -18.18 -6.24 -19.06
N ASP A 85 -19.51 -6.19 -18.96
CA ASP A 85 -20.37 -5.81 -20.08
C ASP A 85 -20.19 -4.34 -20.47
N LEU A 86 -19.98 -3.45 -19.48
CA LEU A 86 -19.72 -2.03 -19.73
C LEU A 86 -18.36 -1.80 -20.42
N TYR A 87 -17.34 -2.63 -20.13
CA TYR A 87 -16.09 -2.62 -20.88
C TYR A 87 -16.32 -3.04 -22.34
N SER A 88 -17.04 -4.14 -22.56
CA SER A 88 -17.34 -4.62 -23.90
C SER A 88 -18.16 -3.59 -24.70
N LEU A 89 -19.11 -2.91 -24.04
CA LEU A 89 -19.85 -1.79 -24.62
C LEU A 89 -18.91 -0.61 -24.94
N GLY A 90 -17.92 -0.36 -24.10
CA GLY A 90 -16.86 0.63 -24.37
C GLY A 90 -16.07 0.33 -25.65
N CYS A 91 -15.74 -0.95 -25.91
CA CYS A 91 -15.10 -1.39 -27.15
C CYS A 91 -16.01 -1.15 -28.37
N VAL A 92 -17.29 -1.48 -28.27
CA VAL A 92 -18.27 -1.23 -29.35
C VAL A 92 -18.45 0.27 -29.59
N PHE A 93 -18.50 1.07 -28.54
CA PHE A 93 -18.62 2.52 -28.64
C PHE A 93 -17.39 3.14 -29.32
N PHE A 94 -16.18 2.69 -28.95
CA PHE A 94 -14.95 3.10 -29.62
C PHE A 94 -15.01 2.79 -31.12
N GLU A 95 -15.42 1.56 -31.48
CA GLU A 95 -15.52 1.15 -32.88
C GLU A 95 -16.58 1.96 -33.66
N MET A 96 -17.73 2.26 -33.07
CA MET A 96 -18.72 3.15 -33.68
C MET A 96 -18.19 4.56 -33.96
N LEU A 97 -17.24 5.02 -33.15
CA LEU A 97 -16.60 6.33 -33.31
C LEU A 97 -15.44 6.32 -34.30
N CYS A 98 -14.59 5.30 -34.27
CA CYS A 98 -13.31 5.25 -34.98
C CYS A 98 -13.33 4.36 -36.22
N GLY A 99 -14.36 3.48 -36.38
CA GLY A 99 -14.47 2.54 -37.50
C GLY A 99 -13.73 1.22 -37.31
N GLU A 100 -12.94 1.09 -36.23
CA GLU A 100 -12.26 -0.15 -35.83
C GLU A 100 -12.22 -0.28 -34.30
N PRO A 101 -12.15 -1.50 -33.76
CA PRO A 101 -12.10 -1.72 -32.32
C PRO A 101 -10.79 -1.21 -31.71
N PRO A 102 -10.77 -0.91 -30.38
CA PRO A 102 -9.61 -0.29 -29.73
C PRO A 102 -8.35 -1.19 -29.71
N PHE A 103 -8.52 -2.49 -29.81
CA PHE A 103 -7.43 -3.46 -29.83
C PHE A 103 -7.55 -4.38 -31.03
N THR A 104 -6.59 -4.28 -31.96
CA THR A 104 -6.51 -5.09 -33.17
C THR A 104 -5.21 -5.90 -33.20
N GLY A 105 -5.20 -7.05 -33.86
CA GLY A 105 -4.02 -7.91 -33.97
C GLY A 105 -4.20 -9.02 -34.98
N SER A 106 -3.10 -9.62 -35.45
CA SER A 106 -3.11 -10.73 -36.40
C SER A 106 -3.58 -12.06 -35.81
N THR A 107 -3.60 -12.18 -34.48
CA THR A 107 -4.07 -13.37 -33.75
C THR A 107 -4.88 -12.99 -32.52
N SER A 108 -5.75 -13.88 -32.06
CA SER A 108 -6.51 -13.71 -30.81
C SER A 108 -5.60 -13.43 -29.61
N GLN A 109 -4.46 -14.11 -29.53
CA GLN A 109 -3.47 -13.92 -28.48
C GLN A 109 -2.83 -12.52 -28.53
N ALA A 110 -2.54 -11.99 -29.72
CA ALA A 110 -2.01 -10.64 -29.89
C ALA A 110 -3.00 -9.55 -29.45
N ILE A 111 -4.30 -9.73 -29.72
CA ILE A 111 -5.37 -8.83 -29.27
C ILE A 111 -5.47 -8.84 -27.74
N ILE A 112 -5.48 -10.04 -27.12
CA ILE A 112 -5.50 -10.20 -25.68
C ILE A 112 -4.26 -9.56 -25.02
N ALA A 113 -3.05 -9.84 -25.55
CA ALA A 113 -1.81 -9.26 -25.04
C ALA A 113 -1.81 -7.72 -25.09
N LYS A 114 -2.24 -7.12 -26.19
CA LYS A 114 -2.35 -5.65 -26.30
C LYS A 114 -3.26 -5.04 -25.24
N ARG A 115 -4.38 -5.69 -24.91
CA ARG A 115 -5.33 -5.24 -23.90
C ARG A 115 -4.71 -5.16 -22.50
N PHE A 116 -3.79 -6.07 -22.18
CA PHE A 116 -3.07 -6.06 -20.91
C PHE A 116 -1.85 -5.13 -20.92
N LEU A 117 -1.20 -4.95 -22.05
CA LEU A 117 0.06 -4.22 -22.16
C LEU A 117 -0.10 -2.74 -22.52
N SER A 118 -1.17 -2.37 -23.26
CA SER A 118 -1.33 -1.01 -23.78
C SER A 118 -2.68 -0.42 -23.38
N PRO A 119 -2.76 0.89 -23.07
CA PRO A 119 -4.05 1.57 -22.94
C PRO A 119 -4.78 1.59 -24.30
N ALA A 120 -6.09 1.80 -24.27
CA ALA A 120 -6.85 2.05 -25.50
C ALA A 120 -6.32 3.32 -26.20
N PRO A 121 -6.25 3.35 -27.55
CA PRO A 121 -5.85 4.55 -28.26
C PRO A 121 -6.80 5.72 -27.95
N PRO A 122 -6.31 6.98 -27.88
CA PRO A 122 -7.19 8.13 -27.71
C PRO A 122 -8.13 8.27 -28.91
N VAL A 123 -9.44 8.41 -28.68
CA VAL A 123 -10.43 8.62 -29.76
C VAL A 123 -10.08 9.85 -30.60
N ARG A 124 -9.62 10.92 -29.94
CA ARG A 124 -9.23 12.19 -30.58
C ARG A 124 -8.04 12.08 -31.54
N ALA A 125 -7.20 11.05 -31.39
CA ALA A 125 -6.14 10.78 -32.35
C ALA A 125 -6.68 10.32 -33.71
N MET A 126 -7.91 9.78 -33.73
CA MET A 126 -8.54 9.19 -34.92
C MET A 126 -9.76 10.00 -35.40
N ARG A 127 -10.47 10.65 -34.49
CA ARG A 127 -11.68 11.44 -34.79
C ARG A 127 -11.90 12.57 -33.79
N GLU A 128 -12.27 13.74 -34.24
CA GLU A 128 -12.67 14.84 -33.37
C GLU A 128 -13.99 14.53 -32.68
N VAL A 129 -13.99 14.52 -31.36
CA VAL A 129 -15.14 14.23 -30.49
C VAL A 129 -15.16 15.21 -29.30
N PRO A 130 -16.35 15.49 -28.72
CA PRO A 130 -16.46 16.27 -27.49
C PRO A 130 -15.70 15.63 -26.32
N ASP A 131 -15.22 16.45 -25.36
CA ASP A 131 -14.45 16.01 -24.19
C ASP A 131 -15.13 14.91 -23.39
N PHE A 132 -16.45 15.03 -23.18
CA PHE A 132 -17.22 14.05 -22.41
C PHE A 132 -17.27 12.68 -23.09
N VAL A 133 -17.26 12.63 -24.44
CA VAL A 133 -17.29 11.37 -25.22
C VAL A 133 -15.99 10.61 -25.02
N GLU A 134 -14.86 11.28 -25.14
CA GLU A 134 -13.54 10.68 -24.90
C GLU A 134 -13.38 10.24 -23.44
N ALA A 135 -13.85 11.05 -22.49
CA ALA A 135 -13.83 10.69 -21.07
C ALA A 135 -14.65 9.42 -20.78
N VAL A 136 -15.82 9.27 -21.42
CA VAL A 136 -16.65 8.05 -21.26
C VAL A 136 -15.94 6.83 -21.85
N VAL A 137 -15.35 6.94 -23.05
CA VAL A 137 -14.62 5.83 -23.66
C VAL A 137 -13.43 5.41 -22.79
N ASN A 138 -12.62 6.36 -22.33
CA ASN A 138 -11.44 6.08 -21.50
C ASN A 138 -11.84 5.40 -20.18
N ARG A 139 -12.92 5.86 -19.54
CA ARG A 139 -13.42 5.26 -18.30
C ARG A 139 -14.02 3.86 -18.53
N ALA A 140 -14.79 3.67 -19.58
CA ALA A 140 -15.36 2.34 -19.91
C ALA A 140 -14.25 1.31 -20.23
N LEU A 141 -13.16 1.74 -20.90
CA LEU A 141 -12.03 0.90 -21.29
C LEU A 141 -10.92 0.84 -20.23
N ALA A 142 -11.16 1.33 -19.01
CA ALA A 142 -10.21 1.18 -17.91
C ALA A 142 -9.92 -0.30 -17.64
N ARG A 143 -8.64 -0.63 -17.41
CA ARG A 143 -8.20 -2.03 -17.19
C ARG A 143 -8.82 -2.63 -15.94
N SER A 144 -8.78 -1.89 -14.85
CA SER A 144 -9.38 -2.34 -13.58
C SER A 144 -10.89 -2.08 -13.60
N ALA A 145 -11.67 -3.09 -13.24
CA ALA A 145 -13.13 -2.99 -13.19
C ALA A 145 -13.63 -1.92 -12.22
N VAL A 146 -12.85 -1.62 -11.15
CA VAL A 146 -13.21 -0.58 -10.16
C VAL A 146 -13.11 0.84 -10.72
N ASP A 147 -12.30 1.05 -11.75
CA ASP A 147 -12.10 2.37 -12.36
C ASP A 147 -13.16 2.67 -13.45
N ARG A 148 -13.98 1.67 -13.81
CA ARG A 148 -15.07 1.80 -14.78
C ARG A 148 -16.32 2.42 -14.16
N PHE A 149 -17.36 2.54 -14.97
CA PHE A 149 -18.68 2.87 -14.46
C PHE A 149 -19.19 1.74 -13.56
N ALA A 150 -19.73 2.08 -12.40
CA ALA A 150 -20.28 1.08 -11.49
C ALA A 150 -21.58 0.45 -12.03
N THR A 151 -22.36 1.23 -12.80
CA THR A 151 -23.65 0.80 -13.39
C THR A 151 -23.82 1.31 -14.82
N GLY A 152 -24.66 0.65 -15.59
CA GLY A 152 -25.05 1.10 -16.92
C GLY A 152 -25.77 2.46 -16.89
N ALA A 153 -26.54 2.72 -15.85
CA ALA A 153 -27.20 4.01 -15.62
C ALA A 153 -26.19 5.15 -15.48
N GLU A 154 -25.07 4.93 -14.75
CA GLU A 154 -23.99 5.91 -14.60
C GLU A 154 -23.34 6.22 -15.97
N MET A 155 -23.04 5.20 -16.77
CA MET A 155 -22.50 5.36 -18.12
C MET A 155 -23.48 6.11 -19.04
N ALA A 156 -24.75 5.74 -19.02
CA ALA A 156 -25.80 6.40 -19.80
C ALA A 156 -25.98 7.88 -19.42
N GLN A 157 -25.83 8.21 -18.15
CA GLN A 157 -25.90 9.60 -17.66
C GLN A 157 -24.67 10.40 -18.12
N ALA A 158 -23.48 9.83 -18.05
CA ALA A 158 -22.25 10.47 -18.52
C ALA A 158 -22.32 10.80 -20.04
N LEU A 159 -22.96 9.94 -20.84
CA LEU A 159 -23.16 10.14 -22.28
C LEU A 159 -24.15 11.25 -22.64
N LYS A 160 -25.00 11.69 -21.69
CA LYS A 160 -25.93 12.80 -21.94
C LYS A 160 -25.26 14.19 -21.86
N GLY A 161 -23.97 14.25 -21.52
CA GLY A 161 -23.22 15.49 -21.37
C GLY A 161 -23.70 16.39 -20.21
N ALA A 162 -24.63 15.90 -19.39
CA ALA A 162 -25.05 16.56 -18.19
C ALA A 162 -24.08 16.27 -17.05
N PRO A 163 -23.70 17.26 -16.22
CA PRO A 163 -22.95 16.96 -15.00
C PRO A 163 -23.78 15.97 -14.16
N PRO A 164 -23.16 15.02 -13.43
CA PRO A 164 -23.88 14.04 -12.65
C PRO A 164 -24.81 14.73 -11.67
N ALA A 165 -26.09 14.31 -11.64
CA ALA A 165 -27.08 14.82 -10.70
C ALA A 165 -26.60 14.51 -9.27
N THR A 166 -26.36 15.55 -8.51
CA THR A 166 -25.97 15.52 -7.11
C THR A 166 -27.05 14.88 -6.26
N THR A 167 -26.87 13.65 -5.84
CA THR A 167 -27.44 13.20 -4.57
C THR A 167 -26.58 13.84 -3.49
N SER A 168 -27.24 14.61 -2.63
CA SER A 168 -26.68 15.40 -1.55
C SER A 168 -25.83 14.56 -0.58
N GLY A 169 -24.54 14.67 -0.72
CA GLY A 169 -23.46 14.32 0.18
C GLY A 169 -22.27 15.23 -0.17
N PRO A 170 -21.38 15.60 0.72
CA PRO A 170 -20.74 16.90 0.76
C PRO A 170 -19.92 17.22 -0.50
N GLN A 171 -20.05 18.49 -0.91
CA GLN A 171 -19.31 19.15 -1.97
C GLN A 171 -17.81 18.84 -1.95
N ALA A 172 -17.28 18.43 -3.13
CA ALA A 172 -16.08 19.00 -3.72
C ALA A 172 -15.93 18.47 -5.14
N THR A 173 -15.96 19.33 -6.12
CA THR A 173 -15.37 19.11 -7.44
C THR A 173 -13.86 18.91 -7.24
N ALA A 174 -13.45 17.69 -6.95
CA ALA A 174 -12.04 17.35 -6.98
C ALA A 174 -11.66 17.18 -8.46
N GLY A 175 -10.92 18.15 -8.98
CA GLY A 175 -9.98 17.90 -10.08
C GLY A 175 -9.12 16.68 -9.75
N ALA A 176 -8.46 16.07 -10.74
CA ALA A 176 -7.52 14.98 -10.53
C ALA A 176 -6.76 15.18 -9.21
N PRO A 177 -6.64 14.15 -8.36
CA PRO A 177 -6.05 14.34 -7.04
C PRO A 177 -4.70 15.04 -7.20
N ARG A 178 -4.56 16.19 -6.55
CA ARG A 178 -3.32 16.95 -6.53
C ARG A 178 -2.29 16.08 -5.85
N SER A 179 -1.44 15.45 -6.62
CA SER A 179 -0.51 14.46 -6.13
C SER A 179 0.89 14.72 -6.66
N VAL A 180 1.88 14.57 -5.79
CA VAL A 180 3.28 14.82 -6.09
C VAL A 180 4.18 13.75 -5.47
N ALA A 181 5.21 13.35 -6.20
CA ALA A 181 6.34 12.66 -5.61
C ALA A 181 7.61 13.51 -5.78
N VAL A 182 8.42 13.54 -4.74
CA VAL A 182 9.74 14.18 -4.75
C VAL A 182 10.76 13.08 -4.93
N LEU A 183 11.37 13.01 -6.10
CA LEU A 183 12.43 12.04 -6.38
C LEU A 183 13.72 12.44 -5.66
N PRO A 184 14.58 11.47 -5.29
CA PRO A 184 15.86 11.76 -4.67
C PRO A 184 16.68 12.74 -5.51
N LEU A 185 17.02 13.87 -4.93
CA LEU A 185 17.87 14.87 -5.60
C LEU A 185 19.27 14.28 -5.83
N THR A 186 19.74 14.37 -7.06
CA THR A 186 21.05 13.82 -7.45
C THR A 186 22.18 14.59 -6.76
N ASN A 187 23.07 13.88 -6.07
CA ASN A 187 24.28 14.49 -5.50
C ASN A 187 25.29 14.81 -6.63
N MET A 188 25.48 16.07 -6.92
CA MET A 188 26.47 16.59 -7.88
C MET A 188 27.74 17.12 -7.20
N SER A 189 27.92 16.85 -5.90
CA SER A 189 29.12 17.21 -5.16
C SER A 189 30.28 16.29 -5.55
N ALA A 190 31.52 16.79 -5.49
CA ALA A 190 32.70 15.97 -5.75
C ALA A 190 32.92 14.89 -4.67
N ASP A 191 32.36 15.09 -3.47
CA ASP A 191 32.47 14.18 -2.35
C ASP A 191 31.20 13.32 -2.22
N PRO A 192 31.33 11.98 -2.40
CA PRO A 192 30.20 11.05 -2.22
C PRO A 192 29.62 11.07 -0.80
N GLU A 193 30.40 11.47 0.19
CA GLU A 193 29.91 11.60 1.57
C GLU A 193 28.79 12.64 1.74
N ASN A 194 28.59 13.55 0.77
CA ASN A 194 27.47 14.49 0.77
C ASN A 194 26.12 13.86 0.32
N GLU A 195 26.06 12.56 0.07
CA GLU A 195 24.83 11.87 -0.30
C GLU A 195 23.74 12.04 0.77
N TYR A 196 24.09 11.96 2.06
CA TYR A 196 23.16 12.19 3.16
C TYR A 196 22.48 13.57 3.10
N PHE A 197 23.17 14.55 2.53
CA PHE A 197 22.65 15.92 2.45
C PHE A 197 21.59 16.04 1.35
N SER A 198 21.84 15.47 0.17
CA SER A 198 20.86 15.42 -0.93
C SER A 198 19.61 14.63 -0.53
N ASP A 199 19.80 13.48 0.10
CA ASP A 199 18.73 12.65 0.62
C ASP A 199 17.92 13.36 1.69
N GLY A 200 18.61 14.04 2.62
CA GLY A 200 17.96 14.77 3.70
C GLY A 200 17.15 15.96 3.21
N ILE A 201 17.65 16.74 2.25
CA ILE A 201 16.86 17.83 1.65
C ILE A 201 15.62 17.28 0.94
N THR A 202 15.77 16.19 0.20
CA THR A 202 14.62 15.52 -0.45
C THR A 202 13.56 15.15 0.58
N GLU A 203 13.96 14.52 1.68
CA GLU A 203 13.06 14.10 2.77
C GLU A 203 12.39 15.31 3.44
N GLU A 204 13.10 16.40 3.71
CA GLU A 204 12.53 17.60 4.31
C GLU A 204 11.48 18.28 3.40
N ILE A 205 11.69 18.27 2.07
CA ILE A 205 10.69 18.75 1.11
C ILE A 205 9.45 17.83 1.14
N ILE A 206 9.63 16.50 1.14
CA ILE A 206 8.52 15.54 1.30
C ILE A 206 7.74 15.85 2.58
N ASN A 207 8.45 16.01 3.72
CA ASN A 207 7.83 16.25 5.03
C ASN A 207 7.09 17.60 5.08
N ALA A 208 7.58 18.63 4.43
CA ALA A 208 6.90 19.92 4.34
C ALA A 208 5.59 19.81 3.55
N LEU A 209 5.62 19.14 2.40
CA LEU A 209 4.45 18.93 1.55
C LEU A 209 3.44 17.96 2.19
N ALA A 210 3.91 16.97 2.94
CA ALA A 210 3.07 15.95 3.57
C ALA A 210 2.11 16.50 4.62
N LYS A 211 2.40 17.65 5.20
CA LYS A 211 1.53 18.35 6.15
C LYS A 211 0.35 19.06 5.48
N LEU A 212 0.38 19.23 4.15
CA LEU A 212 -0.62 20.00 3.42
C LEU A 212 -1.90 19.20 3.21
N PRO A 213 -3.06 19.71 3.65
CA PRO A 213 -4.34 19.07 3.36
C PRO A 213 -4.68 19.20 1.87
N GLY A 214 -5.25 18.13 1.30
CA GLY A 214 -5.70 18.12 -0.10
C GLY A 214 -4.60 17.91 -1.14
N VAL A 215 -3.36 17.62 -0.72
CA VAL A 215 -2.27 17.14 -1.59
C VAL A 215 -1.93 15.71 -1.17
N GLN A 216 -1.88 14.81 -2.11
CA GLN A 216 -1.33 13.47 -1.89
C GLN A 216 0.17 13.53 -2.18
N VAL A 217 0.99 13.17 -1.20
CA VAL A 217 2.45 13.16 -1.32
C VAL A 217 2.94 11.72 -1.23
N ALA A 218 3.66 11.27 -2.24
CA ALA A 218 4.27 9.94 -2.21
C ALA A 218 5.34 9.89 -1.11
N SER A 219 5.40 8.77 -0.41
CA SER A 219 6.35 8.58 0.68
C SER A 219 7.80 8.61 0.18
N ARG A 220 8.70 8.84 1.14
CA ARG A 220 10.14 8.74 0.90
C ARG A 220 10.52 7.35 0.37
N THR A 221 10.04 6.27 0.98
CA THR A 221 10.43 4.90 0.63
C THR A 221 10.15 4.59 -0.84
N SER A 222 8.92 4.86 -1.31
CA SER A 222 8.56 4.66 -2.72
C SER A 222 9.32 5.59 -3.66
N SER A 223 9.51 6.85 -3.30
CA SER A 223 10.28 7.81 -4.11
C SER A 223 11.74 7.38 -4.26
N PHE A 224 12.36 6.89 -3.19
CA PHE A 224 13.76 6.46 -3.18
C PHE A 224 14.00 5.11 -3.87
N ALA A 225 12.96 4.34 -4.15
CA ALA A 225 13.07 3.14 -4.96
C ALA A 225 13.57 3.43 -6.40
N PHE A 226 13.48 4.67 -6.84
CA PHE A 226 13.98 5.14 -8.16
C PHE A 226 15.37 5.79 -8.09
N LYS A 227 16.00 5.86 -6.93
CA LYS A 227 17.32 6.46 -6.77
C LYS A 227 18.36 5.77 -7.66
N GLY A 228 19.06 6.55 -8.48
CA GLY A 228 20.11 6.07 -9.39
C GLY A 228 19.61 5.22 -10.57
N LYS A 229 18.30 5.19 -10.83
CA LYS A 229 17.71 4.47 -11.96
C LYS A 229 17.31 5.44 -13.05
N GLU A 230 17.76 5.19 -14.28
CA GLU A 230 17.23 5.85 -15.46
C GLU A 230 15.85 5.25 -15.78
N THR A 231 14.78 5.91 -15.37
CA THR A 231 13.41 5.45 -15.59
C THR A 231 12.60 6.58 -16.21
N ASP A 232 11.75 6.25 -17.18
CA ASP A 232 10.83 7.21 -17.79
C ASP A 232 9.90 7.81 -16.70
N ILE A 233 9.79 9.14 -16.68
CA ILE A 233 8.98 9.92 -15.72
C ILE A 233 7.54 9.43 -15.68
N ARG A 234 6.97 9.02 -16.82
CA ARG A 234 5.61 8.49 -16.89
C ARG A 234 5.47 7.17 -16.14
N GLN A 235 6.45 6.27 -16.30
CA GLN A 235 6.48 5.00 -15.56
C GLN A 235 6.67 5.20 -14.07
N VAL A 236 7.49 6.18 -13.68
CA VAL A 236 7.66 6.54 -12.27
C VAL A 236 6.35 7.05 -11.69
N GLY A 237 5.70 8.00 -12.37
CA GLY A 237 4.43 8.58 -11.94
C GLY A 237 3.30 7.54 -11.86
N GLU A 238 3.22 6.60 -12.82
CA GLU A 238 2.27 5.49 -12.81
C GLU A 238 2.50 4.57 -11.58
N LYS A 239 3.75 4.19 -11.33
CA LYS A 239 4.10 3.33 -10.18
C LYS A 239 3.86 3.99 -8.83
N LEU A 240 4.08 5.30 -8.73
CA LEU A 240 3.87 6.08 -7.52
C LEU A 240 2.42 6.59 -7.37
N GLY A 241 1.60 6.47 -8.42
CA GLY A 241 0.22 6.93 -8.42
C GLY A 241 0.10 8.45 -8.29
N VAL A 242 1.04 9.22 -8.88
CA VAL A 242 1.09 10.68 -8.78
C VAL A 242 0.98 11.36 -10.14
N ALA A 243 0.40 12.58 -10.13
CA ALA A 243 0.24 13.39 -11.34
C ALA A 243 1.47 14.26 -11.65
N THR A 244 2.29 14.57 -10.65
CA THR A 244 3.48 15.42 -10.81
C THR A 244 4.69 14.83 -10.10
N LEU A 245 5.87 15.09 -10.65
CA LEU A 245 7.15 14.68 -10.09
C LEU A 245 8.05 15.90 -9.89
N LEU A 246 8.65 16.02 -8.70
CA LEU A 246 9.77 16.91 -8.48
C LEU A 246 11.06 16.11 -8.64
N GLU A 247 11.95 16.57 -9.50
CA GLU A 247 13.30 16.04 -9.66
C GLU A 247 14.33 17.17 -9.63
N GLY A 248 15.59 16.83 -9.48
CA GLY A 248 16.63 17.83 -9.44
C GLY A 248 17.97 17.32 -8.96
N SER A 249 18.83 18.27 -8.58
CA SER A 249 20.18 17.98 -8.12
C SER A 249 20.63 18.93 -7.01
N VAL A 250 21.52 18.44 -6.17
CA VAL A 250 22.17 19.24 -5.11
C VAL A 250 23.68 19.16 -5.27
N ARG A 251 24.35 20.30 -5.21
CA ARG A 251 25.80 20.39 -5.16
C ARG A 251 26.21 21.20 -3.94
N LYS A 252 26.93 20.57 -3.01
CA LYS A 252 27.50 21.23 -1.82
C LYS A 252 29.01 21.39 -1.97
N ILE A 253 29.50 22.61 -1.77
CA ILE A 253 30.95 22.94 -1.78
C ILE A 253 31.22 23.83 -0.57
N GLY A 254 31.81 23.25 0.46
CA GLY A 254 32.02 23.96 1.72
C GLY A 254 30.69 24.45 2.30
N ASN A 255 30.57 25.79 2.47
CA ASN A 255 29.36 26.44 3.00
C ASN A 255 28.39 26.95 1.91
N ARG A 256 28.57 26.58 0.63
CA ARG A 256 27.65 26.92 -0.48
C ARG A 256 26.90 25.71 -0.96
N ILE A 257 25.63 25.93 -1.23
CA ILE A 257 24.75 24.95 -1.86
C ILE A 257 24.24 25.52 -3.19
N ARG A 258 24.25 24.69 -4.23
CA ARG A 258 23.48 24.92 -5.43
C ARG A 258 22.47 23.80 -5.57
N LEU A 259 21.20 24.17 -5.59
CA LEU A 259 20.09 23.24 -5.74
C LEU A 259 19.33 23.61 -7.00
N THR A 260 19.15 22.65 -7.90
CA THR A 260 18.27 22.77 -9.06
C THR A 260 17.07 21.87 -8.81
N ALA A 261 15.86 22.41 -9.00
CA ALA A 261 14.61 21.68 -8.85
C ALA A 261 13.70 21.94 -10.04
N GLN A 262 13.04 20.92 -10.54
CA GLN A 262 12.05 21.03 -11.59
C GLN A 262 10.83 20.16 -11.29
N LEU A 263 9.64 20.72 -11.53
CA LEU A 263 8.37 20.03 -11.39
C LEU A 263 7.86 19.66 -12.78
N VAL A 264 7.53 18.39 -12.97
CA VAL A 264 7.16 17.81 -14.27
C VAL A 264 5.76 17.20 -14.17
N ASP A 265 4.95 17.43 -15.20
CA ASP A 265 3.66 16.75 -15.38
C ASP A 265 3.89 15.33 -15.91
N VAL A 266 3.42 14.33 -15.17
CA VAL A 266 3.59 12.91 -15.53
C VAL A 266 2.89 12.54 -16.82
N SER A 267 1.73 13.16 -17.11
CA SER A 267 0.88 12.78 -18.25
C SER A 267 1.53 13.06 -19.60
N ASN A 268 2.27 14.16 -19.68
CA ASN A 268 2.87 14.65 -20.92
C ASN A 268 4.40 14.77 -20.88
N GLY A 269 5.00 14.71 -19.68
CA GLY A 269 6.45 14.86 -19.48
C GLY A 269 6.96 16.30 -19.62
N TYR A 270 6.05 17.28 -19.69
CA TYR A 270 6.46 18.69 -19.76
C TYR A 270 6.74 19.28 -18.39
N GLN A 271 7.77 20.12 -18.37
CA GLN A 271 8.14 20.89 -17.20
C GLN A 271 7.09 21.95 -16.90
N ILE A 272 6.54 21.91 -15.67
CA ILE A 272 5.59 22.91 -15.15
C ILE A 272 6.35 24.10 -14.58
N TRP A 273 7.45 23.83 -13.89
CA TRP A 273 8.26 24.80 -13.19
C TRP A 273 9.71 24.30 -13.07
N SER A 274 10.69 25.23 -13.08
CA SER A 274 12.09 24.92 -12.79
C SER A 274 12.80 26.15 -12.27
N GLU A 275 13.67 25.95 -11.28
CA GLU A 275 14.48 27.00 -10.70
C GLU A 275 15.81 26.47 -10.18
N THR A 276 16.81 27.37 -10.11
CA THR A 276 18.11 27.07 -9.55
C THR A 276 18.43 28.06 -8.41
N TYR A 277 18.70 27.51 -7.25
CA TYR A 277 19.07 28.24 -6.03
C TYR A 277 20.57 28.12 -5.81
N ASP A 278 21.25 29.25 -5.70
CA ASP A 278 22.67 29.32 -5.31
C ASP A 278 22.76 30.17 -4.04
N ARG A 279 22.95 29.51 -2.89
CA ARG A 279 22.81 30.09 -1.55
C ARG A 279 23.91 29.61 -0.61
N GLN A 280 24.00 30.24 0.57
CA GLN A 280 24.77 29.70 1.68
C GLN A 280 24.05 28.53 2.35
N LEU A 281 24.76 27.66 3.01
CA LEU A 281 24.18 26.50 3.72
C LEU A 281 23.17 26.93 4.80
N GLU A 282 23.40 28.08 5.42
CA GLU A 282 22.53 28.69 6.43
C GLU A 282 21.14 29.04 5.87
N ASP A 283 21.03 29.26 4.56
CA ASP A 283 19.78 29.57 3.86
C ASP A 283 18.99 28.33 3.44
N VAL A 284 19.43 27.12 3.79
CA VAL A 284 18.83 25.86 3.31
C VAL A 284 17.34 25.77 3.61
N PHE A 285 16.89 26.25 4.76
CA PHE A 285 15.48 26.26 5.14
C PHE A 285 14.66 27.23 4.29
N ALA A 286 15.24 28.39 3.93
CA ALA A 286 14.58 29.33 3.01
C ALA A 286 14.42 28.70 1.61
N VAL A 287 15.42 27.98 1.12
CA VAL A 287 15.36 27.28 -0.17
C VAL A 287 14.28 26.18 -0.13
N GLN A 288 14.21 25.40 0.94
CA GLN A 288 13.17 24.37 1.10
C GLN A 288 11.76 25.00 1.13
N GLU A 289 11.58 26.14 1.82
CA GLU A 289 10.34 26.91 1.83
C GLU A 289 9.97 27.41 0.44
N GLU A 290 10.91 28.03 -0.30
CA GLU A 290 10.69 28.54 -1.65
C GLU A 290 10.27 27.43 -2.61
N ILE A 291 10.92 26.26 -2.58
CA ILE A 291 10.56 25.09 -3.40
C ILE A 291 9.17 24.58 -3.02
N SER A 292 8.89 24.39 -1.73
CA SER A 292 7.61 23.90 -1.26
C SER A 292 6.46 24.81 -1.69
N ARG A 293 6.65 26.14 -1.59
CA ARG A 293 5.66 27.13 -2.07
C ARG A 293 5.47 27.08 -3.59
N ALA A 294 6.55 26.97 -4.35
CA ALA A 294 6.45 26.88 -5.81
C ALA A 294 5.66 25.62 -6.23
N ILE A 295 5.83 24.50 -5.53
CA ILE A 295 5.04 23.28 -5.78
C ILE A 295 3.56 23.53 -5.43
N VAL A 296 3.27 24.14 -4.28
CA VAL A 296 1.90 24.48 -3.85
C VAL A 296 1.19 25.35 -4.88
N ASP A 297 1.88 26.40 -5.37
CA ASP A 297 1.36 27.32 -6.37
C ASP A 297 1.14 26.62 -7.71
N ALA A 298 2.09 25.79 -8.15
CA ALA A 298 1.98 25.00 -9.37
C ALA A 298 0.80 24.01 -9.32
N LEU A 299 0.57 23.41 -8.16
CA LEU A 299 -0.56 22.50 -7.90
C LEU A 299 -1.88 23.25 -7.65
N LYS A 300 -1.88 24.60 -7.62
CA LYS A 300 -3.04 25.46 -7.34
C LYS A 300 -3.75 25.09 -6.03
N VAL A 301 -3.00 24.73 -5.00
CA VAL A 301 -3.52 24.45 -3.66
C VAL A 301 -3.83 25.77 -2.96
N LYS A 302 -5.06 25.90 -2.43
CA LYS A 302 -5.41 27.06 -1.60
C LYS A 302 -4.92 26.81 -0.18
N LEU A 303 -3.98 27.60 0.28
CA LEU A 303 -3.56 27.62 1.68
C LEU A 303 -4.65 28.29 2.53
N THR A 304 -4.96 27.74 3.69
CA THR A 304 -6.09 28.16 4.55
C THR A 304 -5.74 29.28 5.52
N GLY A 305 -4.54 29.84 5.41
CA GLY A 305 -4.07 30.98 6.24
C GLY A 305 -3.41 30.60 7.56
N GLN A 306 -3.51 29.34 8.00
CA GLN A 306 -2.71 28.81 9.13
C GLN A 306 -1.31 28.33 8.68
N GLU A 307 -1.08 28.28 7.37
CA GLU A 307 0.15 27.76 6.74
C GLU A 307 1.04 28.92 6.25
N GLU A 308 1.24 29.94 7.10
CA GLU A 308 2.11 31.07 6.75
C GLU A 308 3.55 30.65 6.46
N ARG A 309 4.00 29.53 7.04
CA ARG A 309 5.31 28.89 6.76
C ARG A 309 5.16 27.39 6.59
N LEU A 310 5.55 26.87 5.43
CA LEU A 310 5.57 25.43 5.14
C LEU A 310 6.77 24.73 5.78
N VAL A 311 7.89 25.44 5.86
CA VAL A 311 9.13 24.96 6.48
C VAL A 311 9.45 25.81 7.70
N VAL A 312 9.30 25.23 8.89
CA VAL A 312 9.75 25.85 10.13
C VAL A 312 11.11 25.25 10.48
N PRO A 313 12.18 26.07 10.59
CA PRO A 313 13.48 25.57 11.03
C PRO A 313 13.36 24.88 12.40
N ALA A 314 13.64 23.59 12.44
CA ALA A 314 13.58 22.82 13.68
C ALA A 314 14.80 23.07 14.62
N THR A 315 15.85 23.69 14.10
CA THR A 315 17.02 24.17 14.84
C THR A 315 17.65 25.34 14.09
N GLN A 316 18.33 26.24 14.80
CA GLN A 316 19.14 27.28 14.20
C GLN A 316 20.64 26.86 14.09
N ASN A 317 20.99 25.72 14.66
CA ASN A 317 22.34 25.17 14.61
C ASN A 317 22.53 24.27 13.39
N MET A 318 23.22 24.75 12.37
CA MET A 318 23.44 24.04 11.11
C MET A 318 24.27 22.76 11.27
N GLU A 319 25.15 22.71 12.29
CA GLU A 319 25.91 21.51 12.59
C GLU A 319 24.98 20.43 13.20
N ALA A 320 24.11 20.82 14.15
CA ALA A 320 23.08 19.94 14.70
C ALA A 320 22.14 19.42 13.59
N TYR A 321 21.72 20.29 12.67
CA TYR A 321 20.93 19.90 11.51
C TYR A 321 21.66 18.88 10.63
N THR A 322 22.96 19.11 10.36
CA THR A 322 23.78 18.17 9.59
C THR A 322 23.87 16.80 10.26
N MET A 323 24.06 16.76 11.58
CA MET A 323 24.06 15.49 12.33
C MET A 323 22.70 14.79 12.29
N TYR A 324 21.61 15.54 12.42
CA TYR A 324 20.25 15.01 12.27
C TYR A 324 20.04 14.36 10.90
N LEU A 325 20.41 15.01 9.79
CA LEU A 325 20.29 14.44 8.45
C LEU A 325 21.10 13.15 8.29
N LYS A 326 22.31 13.09 8.87
CA LYS A 326 23.09 11.84 8.92
C LYS A 326 22.36 10.76 9.70
N GLY A 327 21.78 11.11 10.85
CA GLY A 327 20.95 10.19 11.63
C GLY A 327 19.81 9.61 10.80
N ARG A 328 19.03 10.44 10.11
CA ARG A 328 17.94 10.01 9.22
C ARG A 328 18.44 9.09 8.09
N PHE A 329 19.53 9.46 7.45
CA PHE A 329 20.14 8.66 6.39
C PHE A 329 20.50 7.24 6.83
N PHE A 330 21.08 7.09 8.05
CA PHE A 330 21.45 5.78 8.58
C PHE A 330 20.23 4.99 9.08
N LEU A 331 19.24 5.63 9.69
CA LEU A 331 18.01 4.99 10.15
C LEU A 331 17.28 4.28 9.02
N HIS A 332 17.17 4.92 7.86
CA HIS A 332 16.48 4.35 6.69
C HIS A 332 17.19 3.13 6.04
N LYS A 333 18.42 2.80 6.44
CA LYS A 333 19.07 1.57 5.97
C LYS A 333 18.55 0.31 6.65
N PHE A 334 17.87 0.46 7.77
CA PHE A 334 17.18 -0.56 8.54
C PHE A 334 18.00 -1.84 8.79
N THR A 335 19.24 -1.67 9.28
CA THR A 335 20.07 -2.76 9.81
C THR A 335 20.51 -2.41 11.22
N GLU A 336 20.76 -3.38 12.07
CA GLU A 336 21.19 -3.15 13.46
C GLU A 336 22.32 -2.12 13.56
N GLY A 337 23.41 -2.33 12.83
CA GLY A 337 24.55 -1.42 12.86
C GLY A 337 24.23 -0.03 12.29
N SER A 338 23.31 0.08 11.33
CA SER A 338 22.91 1.39 10.79
C SER A 338 22.03 2.16 11.77
N ILE A 339 21.14 1.48 12.49
CA ILE A 339 20.28 2.12 13.51
C ILE A 339 21.12 2.58 14.70
N GLN A 340 22.09 1.78 15.16
CA GLN A 340 23.05 2.19 16.19
C GLN A 340 23.83 3.45 15.78
N ARG A 341 24.27 3.51 14.51
CA ARG A 341 24.97 4.68 13.97
C ARG A 341 24.05 5.90 13.84
N ALA A 342 22.77 5.68 13.51
CA ALA A 342 21.77 6.75 13.52
C ALA A 342 21.61 7.35 14.93
N GLN A 343 21.52 6.52 15.97
CA GLN A 343 21.45 6.96 17.36
C GLN A 343 22.65 7.84 17.74
N GLU A 344 23.87 7.45 17.33
CA GLU A 344 25.07 8.24 17.59
C GLU A 344 24.97 9.63 16.97
N PHE A 345 24.50 9.74 15.72
CA PHE A 345 24.33 11.02 15.05
C PHE A 345 23.24 11.88 15.69
N PHE A 346 22.11 11.29 16.09
CA PHE A 346 21.07 12.04 16.81
C PHE A 346 21.57 12.53 18.18
N LYS A 347 22.37 11.73 18.92
CA LYS A 347 23.01 12.17 20.17
C LYS A 347 23.99 13.32 19.94
N GLN A 348 24.75 13.29 18.83
CA GLN A 348 25.65 14.42 18.46
C GLN A 348 24.84 15.67 18.13
N ALA A 349 23.70 15.53 17.41
CA ALA A 349 22.80 16.65 17.14
C ALA A 349 22.29 17.28 18.46
N LEU A 350 21.90 16.45 19.43
CA LEU A 350 21.44 16.92 20.75
C LEU A 350 22.55 17.53 21.62
N ALA A 351 23.80 17.10 21.44
CA ALA A 351 24.93 17.72 22.10
C ALA A 351 25.20 19.16 21.60
N LEU A 352 24.88 19.42 20.32
CA LEU A 352 24.98 20.73 19.67
C LEU A 352 23.76 21.62 19.91
N ASP A 353 22.55 20.99 19.95
CA ASP A 353 21.29 21.66 20.26
C ASP A 353 20.39 20.74 21.09
N HIS A 354 20.42 20.89 22.41
CA HIS A 354 19.64 20.09 23.36
C HIS A 354 18.13 20.32 23.28
N ARG A 355 17.65 21.31 22.51
CA ARG A 355 16.22 21.59 22.27
C ARG A 355 15.71 21.06 20.92
N TYR A 356 16.51 20.28 20.21
CA TYR A 356 16.16 19.78 18.91
C TYR A 356 15.14 18.60 19.02
N ALA A 357 13.85 18.90 19.06
CA ALA A 357 12.77 17.94 19.26
C ALA A 357 12.81 16.76 18.25
N ARG A 358 13.05 17.04 16.97
CA ARG A 358 13.12 16.00 15.93
C ARG A 358 14.26 15.01 16.13
N ALA A 359 15.37 15.42 16.74
CA ALA A 359 16.46 14.51 17.06
C ALA A 359 16.07 13.53 18.19
N TYR A 360 15.29 13.99 19.17
CA TYR A 360 14.70 13.10 20.18
C TYR A 360 13.70 12.12 19.55
N ALA A 361 12.84 12.56 18.64
CA ALA A 361 11.94 11.68 17.89
C ALA A 361 12.72 10.62 17.09
N GLY A 362 13.81 11.01 16.43
CA GLY A 362 14.70 10.06 15.75
C GLY A 362 15.34 9.02 16.67
N ILE A 363 15.69 9.39 17.91
CA ILE A 363 16.16 8.43 18.92
C ILE A 363 15.02 7.49 19.33
N ALA A 364 13.79 8.00 19.48
CA ALA A 364 12.63 7.19 19.80
C ALA A 364 12.34 6.16 18.70
N ASP A 365 12.39 6.57 17.43
CA ASP A 365 12.24 5.66 16.29
C ASP A 365 13.33 4.58 16.30
N CYS A 366 14.60 4.95 16.51
CA CYS A 366 15.70 3.98 16.59
C CYS A 366 15.44 2.91 17.65
N TRP A 367 14.99 3.28 18.84
CA TRP A 367 14.70 2.32 19.91
C TRP A 367 13.47 1.47 19.60
N ALA A 368 12.40 2.06 19.04
CA ALA A 368 11.19 1.32 18.67
C ALA A 368 11.46 0.33 17.53
N ASP A 369 12.29 0.70 16.56
CA ASP A 369 12.64 -0.15 15.43
C ASP A 369 13.64 -1.27 15.79
N MET A 370 14.42 -1.12 16.87
CA MET A 370 15.31 -2.16 17.39
C MET A 370 14.59 -3.18 18.28
N ALA A 371 13.43 -2.83 18.80
CA ALA A 371 12.68 -3.68 19.72
C ALA A 371 12.22 -4.97 19.04
N ASP A 372 12.16 -6.05 19.81
CA ASP A 372 11.75 -7.40 19.41
C ASP A 372 12.71 -8.14 18.45
N ASP A 373 13.40 -7.45 17.57
CA ASP A 373 14.30 -8.07 16.59
C ASP A 373 15.77 -8.15 17.10
N TRP A 374 16.27 -7.06 17.72
CA TRP A 374 17.67 -6.97 18.17
C TRP A 374 17.83 -6.67 19.66
N VAL A 375 16.85 -5.99 20.25
CA VAL A 375 16.88 -5.58 21.68
C VAL A 375 15.60 -6.07 22.36
N PRO A 376 15.71 -6.63 23.60
CA PRO A 376 14.52 -7.02 24.34
C PRO A 376 13.53 -5.87 24.54
N PRO A 377 12.21 -6.13 24.42
CA PRO A 377 11.16 -5.10 24.52
C PRO A 377 11.25 -4.24 25.77
N ASP A 378 11.52 -4.86 26.93
CA ASP A 378 11.65 -4.21 28.25
C ASP A 378 12.84 -3.25 28.35
N SER A 379 13.82 -3.42 27.50
CA SER A 379 15.00 -2.55 27.40
C SER A 379 14.83 -1.43 26.37
N ALA A 380 14.14 -1.70 25.24
CA ALA A 380 14.03 -0.78 24.12
C ALA A 380 12.86 0.21 24.26
N TYR A 381 11.64 -0.28 24.52
CA TYR A 381 10.46 0.59 24.55
C TYR A 381 10.45 1.67 25.64
N PRO A 382 10.97 1.45 26.87
CA PRO A 382 11.10 2.53 27.85
C PRO A 382 12.01 3.66 27.34
N GLN A 383 13.08 3.35 26.62
CA GLN A 383 13.97 4.34 26.03
C GLN A 383 13.27 5.11 24.89
N ALA A 384 12.52 4.40 24.03
CA ALA A 384 11.70 5.01 22.99
C ALA A 384 10.70 5.99 23.60
N LYS A 385 9.97 5.57 24.66
CA LYS A 385 8.99 6.42 25.36
C LYS A 385 9.62 7.67 25.95
N ALA A 386 10.75 7.52 26.63
CA ALA A 386 11.44 8.63 27.26
C ALA A 386 11.89 9.67 26.22
N ALA A 387 12.45 9.21 25.09
CA ALA A 387 12.87 10.08 24.01
C ALA A 387 11.68 10.78 23.32
N ALA A 388 10.61 10.03 22.98
CA ALA A 388 9.42 10.60 22.36
C ALA A 388 8.71 11.61 23.30
N THR A 389 8.62 11.31 24.60
CA THR A 389 8.06 12.25 25.59
C THR A 389 8.87 13.54 25.60
N LYS A 390 10.22 13.43 25.59
CA LYS A 390 11.07 14.60 25.56
C LYS A 390 10.91 15.43 24.28
N ALA A 391 10.68 14.77 23.14
CA ALA A 391 10.36 15.45 21.89
C ALA A 391 9.05 16.25 22.01
N LEU A 392 7.99 15.66 22.59
CA LEU A 392 6.68 16.30 22.79
C LEU A 392 6.71 17.42 23.84
N ASP A 393 7.56 17.33 24.87
CA ASP A 393 7.79 18.44 25.82
C ASP A 393 8.34 19.69 25.12
N LEU A 394 9.11 19.51 24.05
CA LEU A 394 9.73 20.59 23.27
C LEU A 394 8.83 21.06 22.12
N GLU A 395 8.18 20.14 21.44
CA GLU A 395 7.29 20.37 20.29
C GLU A 395 6.04 19.48 20.42
N PRO A 396 4.96 19.98 21.09
CA PRO A 396 3.77 19.19 21.38
C PRO A 396 3.04 18.63 20.14
N ASP A 397 3.16 19.33 19.00
CA ASP A 397 2.50 18.95 17.74
C ASP A 397 3.45 18.22 16.76
N LEU A 398 4.46 17.52 17.27
CA LEU A 398 5.37 16.73 16.45
C LEU A 398 4.75 15.36 16.12
N ALA A 399 4.26 15.20 14.89
CA ALA A 399 3.56 13.98 14.43
C ALA A 399 4.39 12.70 14.62
N ASP A 400 5.70 12.75 14.32
CA ASP A 400 6.59 11.58 14.45
C ASP A 400 6.70 11.13 15.91
N ALA A 401 6.80 12.07 16.85
CA ALA A 401 6.87 11.73 18.28
C ALA A 401 5.55 11.13 18.79
N HIS A 402 4.39 11.62 18.32
CA HIS A 402 3.10 10.99 18.60
C HIS A 402 3.00 9.58 18.01
N THR A 403 3.57 9.35 16.82
CA THR A 403 3.64 8.00 16.23
C THR A 403 4.49 7.06 17.07
N SER A 404 5.67 7.51 17.52
CA SER A 404 6.57 6.71 18.37
C SER A 404 5.93 6.40 19.75
N ILE A 405 5.21 7.36 20.37
CA ILE A 405 4.41 7.09 21.58
C ILE A 405 3.33 6.04 21.29
N GLY A 406 2.62 6.16 20.17
CA GLY A 406 1.61 5.20 19.74
C GLY A 406 2.16 3.79 19.59
N LYS A 407 3.35 3.62 18.99
CA LYS A 407 4.07 2.33 18.92
C LYS A 407 4.28 1.75 20.32
N VAL A 408 4.83 2.51 21.25
CA VAL A 408 5.11 2.04 22.63
C VAL A 408 3.83 1.64 23.35
N LEU A 409 2.80 2.49 23.31
CA LEU A 409 1.53 2.23 23.98
C LEU A 409 0.84 0.98 23.42
N CYS A 410 0.86 0.79 22.09
CA CYS A 410 0.21 -0.32 21.41
C CYS A 410 1.00 -1.63 21.57
N TRP A 411 2.30 -1.62 21.26
CA TRP A 411 3.07 -2.86 21.10
C TRP A 411 3.69 -3.36 22.41
N TYR A 412 3.88 -2.47 23.40
CA TYR A 412 4.53 -2.83 24.65
C TYR A 412 3.66 -2.62 25.90
N GLU A 413 3.05 -1.45 26.06
CA GLU A 413 2.26 -1.14 27.27
C GLU A 413 0.84 -1.72 27.22
N TRP A 414 0.34 -2.01 26.01
CA TRP A 414 -1.02 -2.50 25.72
C TRP A 414 -2.11 -1.50 26.18
N ASP A 415 -1.76 -0.21 26.23
CA ASP A 415 -2.72 0.88 26.37
C ASP A 415 -3.27 1.25 24.98
N PHE A 416 -4.14 0.42 24.44
CA PHE A 416 -4.69 0.58 23.09
C PHE A 416 -5.51 1.85 22.93
N ALA A 417 -6.20 2.31 23.98
CA ALA A 417 -6.98 3.54 23.94
C ALA A 417 -6.07 4.78 23.88
N GLY A 418 -5.00 4.81 24.68
CA GLY A 418 -3.97 5.84 24.64
C GLY A 418 -3.23 5.84 23.30
N ALA A 419 -2.92 4.64 22.78
CA ALA A 419 -2.28 4.48 21.47
C ALA A 419 -3.15 5.04 20.35
N GLU A 420 -4.43 4.63 20.26
CA GLU A 420 -5.36 5.13 19.25
C GLU A 420 -5.48 6.66 19.29
N LYS A 421 -5.62 7.24 20.49
CA LYS A 421 -5.71 8.70 20.66
C LYS A 421 -4.46 9.40 20.10
N SER A 422 -3.27 8.93 20.48
CA SER A 422 -2.00 9.52 20.04
C SER A 422 -1.81 9.38 18.53
N LEU A 423 -2.12 8.20 17.97
CA LEU A 423 -1.96 7.92 16.54
C LEU A 423 -2.96 8.68 15.66
N ARG A 424 -4.23 8.82 16.09
CA ARG A 424 -5.19 9.67 15.39
C ARG A 424 -4.74 11.12 15.38
N HIS A 425 -4.14 11.61 16.46
CA HIS A 425 -3.57 12.95 16.51
C HIS A 425 -2.36 13.08 15.57
N ALA A 426 -1.45 12.10 15.54
CA ALA A 426 -0.33 12.08 14.61
C ALA A 426 -0.78 12.18 13.14
N VAL A 427 -1.82 11.41 12.77
CA VAL A 427 -2.39 11.42 11.41
C VAL A 427 -3.12 12.73 11.10
N GLN A 428 -3.69 13.41 12.09
CA GLN A 428 -4.27 14.76 11.90
C GLN A 428 -3.17 15.80 11.64
N LEU A 429 -2.06 15.72 12.36
CA LEU A 429 -0.90 16.61 12.18
C LEU A 429 -0.17 16.37 10.86
N ASN A 430 -0.10 15.12 10.41
CA ASN A 430 0.50 14.74 9.13
C ASN A 430 -0.37 13.70 8.39
N PRO A 431 -1.35 14.15 7.58
CA PRO A 431 -2.28 13.27 6.86
C PRO A 431 -1.61 12.37 5.80
N ASN A 432 -0.43 12.73 5.33
CA ASN A 432 0.35 12.00 4.34
C ASN A 432 1.49 11.15 4.97
N SER A 433 1.48 10.97 6.28
CA SER A 433 2.39 10.02 6.93
C SER A 433 1.94 8.58 6.65
N ALA A 434 2.62 7.90 5.73
CA ALA A 434 2.36 6.48 5.46
C ALA A 434 2.62 5.62 6.71
N GLU A 435 3.70 5.91 7.46
CA GLU A 435 4.03 5.26 8.73
C GLU A 435 2.95 5.53 9.79
N GLY A 436 2.50 6.77 9.95
CA GLY A 436 1.42 7.12 10.88
C GLY A 436 0.13 6.35 10.59
N GLN A 437 -0.25 6.22 9.31
CA GLN A 437 -1.40 5.42 8.88
C GLN A 437 -1.19 3.93 9.15
N PHE A 438 0.01 3.40 8.91
CA PHE A 438 0.37 2.02 9.18
C PHE A 438 0.27 1.70 10.67
N VAL A 439 0.89 2.50 11.54
CA VAL A 439 0.89 2.25 12.99
C VAL A 439 -0.53 2.40 13.57
N LEU A 440 -1.32 3.38 13.09
CA LEU A 440 -2.73 3.50 13.45
C LEU A 440 -3.50 2.23 13.05
N GLY A 441 -3.35 1.79 11.79
CA GLY A 441 -3.96 0.56 11.31
C GLY A 441 -3.54 -0.67 12.11
N SER A 442 -2.31 -0.73 12.59
CA SER A 442 -1.81 -1.83 13.45
C SER A 442 -2.45 -1.84 14.84
N CYS A 443 -2.84 -0.69 15.37
CA CYS A 443 -3.47 -0.55 16.69
C CYS A 443 -4.98 -0.83 16.66
N LEU A 444 -5.69 -0.41 15.63
CA LEU A 444 -7.15 -0.47 15.53
C LEU A 444 -7.76 -1.87 15.73
N PRO A 445 -7.15 -2.98 15.28
CA PRO A 445 -7.67 -4.32 15.54
C PRO A 445 -7.73 -4.66 17.03
N CYS A 446 -6.84 -4.11 17.84
CA CYS A 446 -6.79 -4.37 19.28
C CYS A 446 -8.02 -3.79 20.04
N VAL A 447 -8.68 -2.81 19.45
CA VAL A 447 -9.93 -2.20 19.95
C VAL A 447 -11.17 -2.63 19.16
N GLY A 448 -11.07 -3.69 18.35
CA GLY A 448 -12.18 -4.26 17.60
C GLY A 448 -12.55 -3.53 16.30
N GLN A 449 -11.68 -2.63 15.79
CA GLN A 449 -11.92 -1.81 14.58
C GLN A 449 -11.13 -2.36 13.38
N LEU A 450 -11.37 -3.63 13.00
CA LEU A 450 -10.60 -4.29 11.93
C LEU A 450 -10.85 -3.68 10.54
N ASP A 451 -12.08 -3.24 10.24
CA ASP A 451 -12.41 -2.61 8.95
C ASP A 451 -11.69 -1.26 8.80
N ASP A 452 -11.64 -0.46 9.87
CA ASP A 452 -10.90 0.80 9.91
C ASP A 452 -9.38 0.55 9.78
N ALA A 453 -8.88 -0.54 10.35
CA ALA A 453 -7.49 -0.96 10.18
C ALA A 453 -7.16 -1.28 8.72
N ILE A 454 -8.03 -2.02 8.02
CA ILE A 454 -7.88 -2.30 6.59
C ILE A 454 -7.92 -1.00 5.77
N ALA A 455 -8.81 -0.06 6.11
CA ALA A 455 -8.88 1.25 5.46
C ALA A 455 -7.58 2.06 5.68
N ALA A 456 -7.04 2.09 6.90
CA ALA A 456 -5.77 2.74 7.23
C ALA A 456 -4.59 2.12 6.47
N MET A 457 -4.53 0.77 6.36
CA MET A 457 -3.52 0.07 5.57
C MET A 457 -3.60 0.40 4.07
N ARG A 458 -4.81 0.48 3.51
CA ARG A 458 -5.01 0.92 2.12
C ARG A 458 -4.53 2.36 1.92
N LYS A 459 -4.79 3.23 2.90
CA LYS A 459 -4.30 4.63 2.86
C LYS A 459 -2.78 4.67 2.93
N ALA A 460 -2.15 3.88 3.81
CA ALA A 460 -0.70 3.77 3.88
C ALA A 460 -0.10 3.34 2.54
N LEU A 461 -0.69 2.33 1.88
CA LEU A 461 -0.28 1.88 0.54
C LEU A 461 -0.54 2.91 -0.58
N THR A 462 -1.57 3.74 -0.46
CA THR A 462 -1.78 4.85 -1.41
C THR A 462 -0.64 5.88 -1.29
N LEU A 463 -0.11 6.09 -0.08
CA LEU A 463 1.00 7.01 0.19
C LEU A 463 2.37 6.38 -0.09
N ASP A 464 2.49 5.06 0.07
CA ASP A 464 3.73 4.29 -0.14
C ASP A 464 3.47 3.01 -0.95
N PRO A 465 3.18 3.14 -2.26
CA PRO A 465 2.70 2.04 -3.09
C PRO A 465 3.73 0.93 -3.33
N LEU A 466 5.03 1.21 -3.13
CA LEU A 466 6.11 0.25 -3.29
C LEU A 466 6.56 -0.39 -1.96
N SER A 467 5.87 -0.12 -0.85
CA SER A 467 6.16 -0.76 0.43
C SER A 467 5.67 -2.20 0.46
N GLY A 468 6.58 -3.16 0.35
CA GLY A 468 6.29 -4.58 0.58
C GLY A 468 5.77 -4.84 1.98
N HIS A 469 6.28 -4.09 2.98
CA HIS A 469 5.86 -4.18 4.37
C HIS A 469 4.37 -3.82 4.57
N PHE A 470 3.92 -2.65 4.10
CA PHE A 470 2.51 -2.24 4.24
C PHE A 470 1.59 -3.12 3.40
N SER A 471 2.04 -3.52 2.21
CA SER A 471 1.31 -4.43 1.33
C SER A 471 1.07 -5.79 2.00
N ARG A 472 2.08 -6.35 2.68
CA ARG A 472 1.96 -7.57 3.47
C ARG A 472 0.94 -7.42 4.60
N TRP A 473 1.01 -6.35 5.40
CA TRP A 473 0.09 -6.15 6.52
C TRP A 473 -1.36 -5.97 6.07
N LEU A 474 -1.58 -5.35 4.90
CA LEU A 474 -2.93 -5.35 4.30
C LEU A 474 -3.40 -6.78 4.01
N GLY A 475 -2.56 -7.63 3.41
CA GLY A 475 -2.86 -9.04 3.17
C GLY A 475 -3.19 -9.79 4.47
N ARG A 476 -2.42 -9.53 5.52
CA ARG A 476 -2.62 -10.16 6.84
C ARG A 476 -3.94 -9.72 7.51
N PHE A 477 -4.32 -8.46 7.41
CA PHE A 477 -5.60 -8.00 7.96
C PHE A 477 -6.80 -8.50 7.15
N LEU A 478 -6.64 -8.67 5.83
CA LEU A 478 -7.64 -9.38 5.01
C LEU A 478 -7.78 -10.84 5.45
N LEU A 479 -6.68 -11.53 5.78
CA LEU A 479 -6.73 -12.88 6.36
C LEU A 479 -7.46 -12.86 7.72
N TYR A 480 -7.19 -11.91 8.60
CA TYR A 480 -7.83 -11.77 9.90
C TYR A 480 -9.33 -11.48 9.80
N SER A 481 -9.78 -10.79 8.74
CA SER A 481 -11.20 -10.56 8.46
C SER A 481 -11.91 -11.78 7.83
N GLY A 482 -11.18 -12.87 7.55
CA GLY A 482 -11.72 -14.06 6.86
C GLY A 482 -11.79 -13.93 5.35
N ALA A 483 -11.35 -12.81 4.76
CA ALA A 483 -11.31 -12.60 3.31
C ALA A 483 -10.09 -13.29 2.67
N ASN A 484 -10.02 -14.62 2.77
CA ASN A 484 -8.84 -15.43 2.45
C ASN A 484 -8.38 -15.28 1.00
N ASP A 485 -9.31 -15.26 0.03
CA ASP A 485 -8.98 -15.09 -1.39
C ASP A 485 -8.36 -13.69 -1.65
N ALA A 486 -8.94 -12.65 -1.05
CA ALA A 486 -8.40 -11.29 -1.14
C ALA A 486 -7.02 -11.18 -0.47
N ALA A 487 -6.79 -11.89 0.64
CA ALA A 487 -5.49 -11.98 1.30
C ALA A 487 -4.45 -12.62 0.38
N ILE A 488 -4.78 -13.72 -0.31
CA ILE A 488 -3.90 -14.38 -1.28
C ILE A 488 -3.56 -13.45 -2.46
N ILE A 489 -4.57 -12.77 -3.01
CA ILE A 489 -4.38 -11.83 -4.13
C ILE A 489 -3.45 -10.68 -3.70
N GLN A 490 -3.69 -10.08 -2.53
CA GLN A 490 -2.86 -8.99 -2.00
C GLN A 490 -1.43 -9.47 -1.74
N SER A 491 -1.25 -10.64 -1.14
CA SER A 491 0.07 -11.20 -0.85
C SER A 491 0.84 -11.53 -2.13
N ARG A 492 0.18 -11.99 -3.20
CA ARG A 492 0.83 -12.18 -4.51
C ARG A 492 1.32 -10.88 -5.11
N LYS A 493 0.55 -9.78 -5.01
CA LYS A 493 1.02 -8.44 -5.40
C LYS A 493 2.25 -8.01 -4.58
N THR A 494 2.29 -8.36 -3.30
CA THR A 494 3.46 -8.07 -2.47
C THR A 494 4.71 -8.80 -2.97
N ILE A 495 4.59 -10.06 -3.39
CA ILE A 495 5.70 -10.83 -3.97
C ILE A 495 6.22 -10.20 -5.28
N GLU A 496 5.34 -9.57 -6.08
CA GLU A 496 5.78 -8.87 -7.30
C GLU A 496 6.65 -7.64 -6.98
N VAL A 497 6.37 -6.96 -5.86
CA VAL A 497 7.13 -5.77 -5.40
C VAL A 497 8.37 -6.19 -4.62
N ASP A 498 8.25 -7.18 -3.73
CA ASP A 498 9.31 -7.66 -2.84
C ASP A 498 9.33 -9.19 -2.78
N PRO A 499 9.98 -9.85 -3.76
CA PRO A 499 10.03 -11.32 -3.82
C PRO A 499 10.82 -11.97 -2.66
N GLY A 500 11.66 -11.20 -1.98
CA GLY A 500 12.47 -11.67 -0.86
C GLY A 500 11.75 -11.69 0.49
N HIS A 501 10.57 -11.09 0.58
CA HIS A 501 9.83 -10.96 1.84
C HIS A 501 9.20 -12.30 2.27
N PHE A 502 9.97 -13.15 2.94
CA PHE A 502 9.59 -14.53 3.26
C PHE A 502 8.25 -14.66 4.00
N GLN A 503 7.93 -13.74 4.90
CA GLN A 503 6.69 -13.76 5.69
C GLN A 503 5.42 -13.66 4.83
N VAL A 504 5.49 -13.07 3.63
CA VAL A 504 4.35 -13.00 2.70
C VAL A 504 3.94 -14.41 2.23
N TYR A 505 4.92 -15.28 2.02
CA TYR A 505 4.68 -16.68 1.66
C TYR A 505 4.01 -17.45 2.81
N LEU A 506 4.36 -17.11 4.07
CA LEU A 506 3.72 -17.69 5.26
C LEU A 506 2.27 -17.22 5.38
N ASP A 507 1.98 -15.95 5.08
CA ASP A 507 0.63 -15.39 5.09
C ASP A 507 -0.25 -16.06 4.01
N ILE A 508 0.29 -16.35 2.81
CA ILE A 508 -0.40 -17.14 1.78
C ILE A 508 -0.66 -18.57 2.27
N GLY A 509 0.34 -19.19 2.92
CA GLY A 509 0.19 -20.52 3.52
C GLY A 509 -0.92 -20.56 4.56
N ALA A 510 -1.01 -19.54 5.41
CA ALA A 510 -2.07 -19.40 6.41
C ALA A 510 -3.46 -19.25 5.77
N ALA A 511 -3.57 -18.48 4.68
CA ALA A 511 -4.82 -18.30 3.95
C ALA A 511 -5.28 -19.60 3.28
N TYR A 512 -4.39 -20.35 2.64
CA TYR A 512 -4.72 -21.67 2.09
C TYR A 512 -5.14 -22.66 3.18
N LEU A 513 -4.51 -22.62 4.35
CA LEU A 513 -4.92 -23.46 5.48
C LEU A 513 -6.32 -23.10 5.97
N ALA A 514 -6.64 -21.82 6.05
CA ALA A 514 -7.98 -21.35 6.41
C ALA A 514 -9.06 -21.76 5.39
N LEU A 515 -8.69 -21.96 4.11
CA LEU A 515 -9.53 -22.51 3.05
C LEU A 515 -9.60 -24.05 3.06
N GLY A 516 -8.97 -24.72 4.03
CA GLY A 516 -8.94 -26.20 4.10
C GLY A 516 -7.96 -26.87 3.13
N GLN A 517 -7.09 -26.11 2.49
CA GLN A 517 -6.14 -26.59 1.46
C GLN A 517 -4.76 -26.82 2.08
N ALA A 518 -4.65 -27.80 2.99
CA ALA A 518 -3.46 -28.03 3.80
C ALA A 518 -2.20 -28.39 2.99
N GLU A 519 -2.32 -29.15 1.88
CA GLU A 519 -1.19 -29.48 1.00
C GLU A 519 -0.60 -28.23 0.33
N GLU A 520 -1.47 -27.33 -0.17
CA GLU A 520 -1.06 -26.10 -0.80
C GLU A 520 -0.45 -25.15 0.24
N SER A 521 -1.05 -25.06 1.42
CA SER A 521 -0.51 -24.35 2.58
C SER A 521 0.94 -24.79 2.88
N LEU A 522 1.18 -26.11 2.97
CA LEU A 522 2.50 -26.68 3.27
C LEU A 522 3.56 -26.28 2.23
N LYS A 523 3.19 -26.26 0.93
CA LYS A 523 4.09 -25.82 -0.15
C LYS A 523 4.50 -24.34 0.04
N TRP A 524 3.53 -23.48 0.33
CA TRP A 524 3.79 -22.05 0.52
C TRP A 524 4.64 -21.77 1.77
N TYR A 525 4.37 -22.45 2.89
CA TYR A 525 5.23 -22.34 4.08
C TYR A 525 6.67 -22.80 3.80
N ARG A 526 6.86 -23.98 3.18
CA ARG A 526 8.21 -24.47 2.83
C ARG A 526 8.95 -23.51 1.91
N ARG A 527 8.24 -22.91 0.93
CA ARG A 527 8.83 -21.90 0.03
C ARG A 527 9.27 -20.65 0.80
N GLY A 528 8.43 -20.11 1.68
CA GLY A 528 8.79 -18.94 2.48
C GLY A 528 9.99 -19.19 3.38
N LEU A 529 9.98 -20.30 4.12
CA LEU A 529 11.07 -20.68 5.03
C LEU A 529 12.38 -20.99 4.31
N SER A 530 12.36 -21.33 3.01
CA SER A 530 13.58 -21.50 2.22
C SER A 530 14.26 -20.19 1.82
N LEU A 531 13.55 -19.05 1.90
CA LEU A 531 14.11 -17.73 1.60
C LEU A 531 14.85 -17.11 2.79
N GLU A 532 14.48 -17.51 4.01
CA GLU A 532 15.05 -16.98 5.25
C GLU A 532 15.36 -18.12 6.21
N THR A 533 16.62 -18.31 6.54
CA THR A 533 17.09 -19.41 7.39
C THR A 533 17.58 -18.96 8.76
N SER A 534 17.70 -17.65 9.00
CA SER A 534 18.20 -17.10 10.27
C SER A 534 17.14 -17.08 11.36
N VAL A 535 15.84 -16.94 11.01
CA VAL A 535 14.73 -16.82 11.98
C VAL A 535 13.98 -18.15 12.08
N ARG A 536 14.58 -19.12 12.76
CA ARG A 536 14.04 -20.49 12.85
C ARG A 536 12.71 -20.64 13.58
N ALA A 537 12.31 -19.68 14.41
CA ALA A 537 11.03 -19.75 15.12
C ALA A 537 9.83 -19.98 14.19
N TYR A 538 9.88 -19.45 12.97
CA TYR A 538 8.83 -19.62 11.97
C TYR A 538 8.69 -21.05 11.43
N ASP A 539 9.67 -21.94 11.65
CA ASP A 539 9.55 -23.37 11.30
C ASP A 539 8.33 -24.00 12.01
N ALA A 540 7.94 -23.50 13.20
CA ALA A 540 6.72 -23.94 13.91
C ALA A 540 5.43 -23.77 13.10
N MET A 541 5.42 -22.88 12.11
CA MET A 541 4.26 -22.68 11.23
C MET A 541 3.98 -23.89 10.33
N LEU A 542 5.00 -24.74 10.06
CA LEU A 542 4.83 -26.01 9.32
C LEU A 542 3.97 -27.03 10.09
N VAL A 543 3.97 -26.97 11.41
CA VAL A 543 3.20 -27.90 12.25
C VAL A 543 1.72 -27.85 11.95
N ARG A 544 1.18 -26.67 11.63
CA ARG A 544 -0.25 -26.46 11.37
C ARG A 544 -0.77 -27.25 10.16
N PRO A 545 -0.21 -27.10 8.95
CA PRO A 545 -0.62 -27.91 7.80
C PRO A 545 -0.25 -29.38 7.97
N LEU A 546 0.88 -29.74 8.59
CA LEU A 546 1.25 -31.12 8.87
C LEU A 546 0.23 -31.82 9.79
N ALA A 547 -0.21 -31.14 10.85
CA ALA A 547 -1.26 -31.65 11.74
C ALA A 547 -2.59 -31.85 11.00
N SER A 548 -2.97 -30.89 10.12
CA SER A 548 -4.18 -31.00 9.30
C SER A 548 -4.14 -32.15 8.31
N LEU A 549 -2.93 -32.57 7.87
CA LEU A 549 -2.70 -33.70 6.99
C LEU A 549 -2.51 -35.04 7.76
N GLY A 550 -2.56 -35.01 9.10
CA GLY A 550 -2.29 -36.19 9.93
C GLY A 550 -0.81 -36.60 10.00
N GLN A 551 0.11 -35.74 9.59
CA GLN A 551 1.56 -35.99 9.48
C GLN A 551 2.31 -35.50 10.72
N LEU A 552 1.82 -35.81 11.92
CA LEU A 552 2.42 -35.34 13.18
C LEU A 552 3.83 -35.91 13.42
N GLU A 553 4.18 -37.05 12.83
CA GLU A 553 5.53 -37.62 12.92
C GLU A 553 6.59 -36.66 12.32
N GLU A 554 6.26 -35.88 11.29
CA GLU A 554 7.13 -34.85 10.73
C GLU A 554 7.14 -33.56 11.57
N ALA A 555 6.08 -33.29 12.31
CA ALA A 555 5.90 -32.06 13.09
C ALA A 555 6.71 -32.08 14.40
N TRP A 556 6.78 -33.22 15.10
CA TRP A 556 7.45 -33.33 16.40
C TRP A 556 8.93 -32.94 16.38
N PRO A 557 9.78 -33.41 15.44
CA PRO A 557 11.18 -33.02 15.39
C PRO A 557 11.37 -31.50 15.20
N ILE A 558 10.42 -30.82 14.58
CA ILE A 558 10.45 -29.35 14.41
C ILE A 558 10.29 -28.69 15.78
N LEU A 559 9.26 -29.05 16.54
CA LEU A 559 8.98 -28.48 17.85
C LEU A 559 10.09 -28.77 18.86
N GLU A 560 10.61 -30.00 18.89
CA GLU A 560 11.71 -30.38 19.78
C GLU A 560 12.99 -29.56 19.51
N ARG A 561 13.34 -29.37 18.23
CA ARG A 561 14.48 -28.55 17.83
C ARG A 561 14.29 -27.09 18.25
N LEU A 562 13.09 -26.52 18.09
CA LEU A 562 12.80 -25.14 18.47
C LEU A 562 12.80 -24.95 19.98
N GLU A 563 12.30 -25.93 20.74
CA GLU A 563 12.39 -25.93 22.20
C GLU A 563 13.83 -25.96 22.69
N ALA A 564 14.70 -26.78 22.04
CA ALA A 564 16.13 -26.80 22.35
C ALA A 564 16.77 -25.43 22.05
N SER A 565 16.44 -24.83 20.90
CA SER A 565 16.93 -23.48 20.53
C SER A 565 16.45 -22.40 21.50
N ALA A 566 15.24 -22.53 22.05
CA ALA A 566 14.69 -21.58 23.03
C ALA A 566 15.42 -21.62 24.40
N ARG A 567 16.17 -22.70 24.69
CA ARG A 567 17.03 -22.80 25.90
C ARG A 567 18.39 -22.12 25.70
N GLU A 568 18.82 -21.97 24.45
CA GLU A 568 20.13 -21.40 24.08
C GLU A 568 20.05 -19.92 23.69
N GLY A 569 18.86 -19.44 23.29
CA GLY A 569 18.68 -18.06 22.82
C GLY A 569 17.21 -17.63 22.75
N TYR A 570 16.98 -16.43 22.22
CA TYR A 570 15.63 -15.89 22.07
C TYR A 570 14.89 -16.60 20.92
N VAL A 571 13.75 -17.19 21.25
CA VAL A 571 12.78 -17.73 20.27
C VAL A 571 11.41 -17.16 20.60
N ARG A 572 10.70 -16.65 19.61
CA ARG A 572 9.37 -16.07 19.75
C ARG A 572 8.37 -17.13 20.25
N ALA A 573 8.05 -17.06 21.52
CA ALA A 573 7.27 -18.08 22.21
C ALA A 573 5.82 -18.16 21.69
N GLU A 574 5.24 -17.05 21.25
CA GLU A 574 3.90 -17.02 20.68
C GLU A 574 3.79 -17.82 19.36
N ILE A 575 4.87 -17.94 18.59
CA ILE A 575 4.89 -18.77 17.38
C ILE A 575 4.96 -20.26 17.74
N LEU A 576 5.75 -20.61 18.77
CA LEU A 576 5.78 -21.98 19.30
C LEU A 576 4.40 -22.40 19.83
N ALA A 577 3.69 -21.50 20.51
CA ALA A 577 2.34 -21.75 20.99
C ALA A 577 1.37 -22.15 19.88
N MET A 578 1.46 -21.51 18.69
CA MET A 578 0.67 -21.90 17.52
C MET A 578 1.00 -23.33 17.06
N GLY A 579 2.28 -23.70 17.08
CA GLY A 579 2.74 -25.05 16.72
C GLY A 579 2.23 -26.11 17.69
N TYR A 580 2.43 -25.92 19.00
CA TYR A 580 1.93 -26.85 20.02
C TYR A 580 0.41 -26.94 20.02
N GLY A 581 -0.30 -25.81 19.88
CA GLY A 581 -1.76 -25.80 19.75
C GLY A 581 -2.27 -26.61 18.56
N ALA A 582 -1.60 -26.53 17.41
CA ALA A 582 -1.92 -27.33 16.23
C ALA A 582 -1.62 -28.83 16.41
N ALA A 583 -0.59 -29.16 17.18
CA ALA A 583 -0.24 -30.55 17.52
C ALA A 583 -1.13 -31.15 18.61
N GLY A 584 -2.03 -30.37 19.25
CA GLY A 584 -2.91 -30.80 20.33
C GLY A 584 -2.29 -30.75 21.74
N GLU A 585 -1.06 -30.22 21.86
CA GLU A 585 -0.34 -30.08 23.14
C GLU A 585 -0.69 -28.74 23.82
N PHE A 586 -1.93 -28.61 24.29
CA PHE A 586 -2.47 -27.34 24.77
C PHE A 586 -1.72 -26.82 26.01
N ASP A 587 -1.30 -27.68 26.93
CA ASP A 587 -0.55 -27.25 28.11
C ASP A 587 0.77 -26.58 27.72
N LYS A 588 1.53 -27.18 26.82
CA LYS A 588 2.76 -26.57 26.31
C LYS A 588 2.50 -25.28 25.50
N ALA A 589 1.38 -25.24 24.77
CA ALA A 589 0.98 -24.03 24.06
C ALA A 589 0.72 -22.87 25.04
N PHE A 590 0.01 -23.12 26.14
CA PHE A 590 -0.23 -22.09 27.15
C PHE A 590 1.02 -21.73 27.95
N GLU A 591 1.92 -22.67 28.27
CA GLU A 591 3.24 -22.36 28.83
C GLU A 591 4.04 -21.41 27.92
N CYS A 592 3.95 -21.60 26.58
CA CYS A 592 4.57 -20.69 25.61
C CYS A 592 3.88 -19.32 25.60
N LEU A 593 2.54 -19.27 25.69
CA LEU A 593 1.81 -18.00 25.78
C LEU A 593 2.11 -17.25 27.08
N ASP A 594 2.26 -17.93 28.20
CA ASP A 594 2.67 -17.33 29.47
C ASP A 594 4.07 -16.71 29.39
N ARG A 595 5.02 -17.39 28.71
CA ARG A 595 6.35 -16.84 28.43
C ARG A 595 6.25 -15.58 27.56
N ALA A 596 5.43 -15.62 26.50
CA ALA A 596 5.22 -14.48 25.63
C ALA A 596 4.56 -13.31 26.36
N LEU A 597 3.60 -13.59 27.26
CA LEU A 597 2.94 -12.59 28.10
C LEU A 597 3.94 -11.93 29.06
N GLY A 598 4.79 -12.73 29.70
CA GLY A 598 5.83 -12.24 30.61
C GLY A 598 6.88 -11.38 29.90
N ALA A 599 7.21 -11.72 28.65
CA ALA A 599 8.13 -10.96 27.82
C ALA A 599 7.47 -9.74 27.13
N ARG A 600 6.17 -9.54 27.28
CA ARG A 600 5.38 -8.51 26.59
C ARG A 600 5.56 -8.54 25.08
N SER A 601 5.52 -9.75 24.48
CA SER A 601 5.71 -9.91 23.04
C SER A 601 4.67 -9.15 22.23
N ALA A 602 5.11 -8.33 21.27
CA ALA A 602 4.23 -7.59 20.38
C ALA A 602 3.33 -8.50 19.52
N GLY A 603 3.70 -9.78 19.32
CA GLY A 603 2.86 -10.75 18.59
C GLY A 603 1.52 -11.06 19.26
N LEU A 604 1.40 -10.84 20.58
CA LEU A 604 0.17 -11.13 21.34
C LEU A 604 -0.99 -10.16 21.07
N ILE A 605 -0.73 -8.98 20.50
CA ILE A 605 -1.79 -7.99 20.24
C ILE A 605 -2.82 -8.45 19.21
N TYR A 606 -2.52 -9.51 18.45
CA TYR A 606 -3.45 -10.12 17.47
C TYR A 606 -3.93 -11.51 17.89
N LEU A 607 -3.73 -11.91 19.15
CA LEU A 607 -4.06 -13.22 19.68
C LEU A 607 -5.51 -13.65 19.35
N HIS A 608 -6.46 -12.73 19.47
CA HIS A 608 -7.89 -12.98 19.24
C HIS A 608 -8.25 -13.08 17.74
N LEU A 609 -7.43 -12.55 16.83
CA LEU A 609 -7.69 -12.51 15.39
C LEU A 609 -6.93 -13.57 14.60
N ASP A 610 -5.67 -13.85 14.98
CA ASP A 610 -4.80 -14.73 14.21
C ASP A 610 -5.37 -16.18 14.18
N PRO A 611 -5.62 -16.73 12.97
CA PRO A 611 -6.12 -18.09 12.82
C PRO A 611 -5.13 -19.16 13.33
N GLY A 612 -3.89 -18.79 13.63
CA GLY A 612 -2.90 -19.67 14.27
C GLY A 612 -3.34 -20.20 15.62
N TYR A 613 -4.16 -19.43 16.34
CA TYR A 613 -4.65 -19.79 17.66
C TYR A 613 -6.04 -20.43 17.68
N LEU A 614 -6.64 -20.72 16.50
CA LEU A 614 -7.96 -21.37 16.42
C LEU A 614 -8.07 -22.64 17.27
N PRO A 615 -7.05 -23.55 17.33
CA PRO A 615 -7.15 -24.75 18.17
C PRO A 615 -7.26 -24.46 19.67
N LEU A 616 -6.73 -23.31 20.13
CA LEU A 616 -6.70 -22.94 21.55
C LEU A 616 -7.96 -22.18 22.01
N ARG A 617 -8.75 -21.62 21.09
CA ARG A 617 -9.89 -20.73 21.42
C ARG A 617 -10.99 -21.41 22.25
N GLY A 618 -11.09 -22.74 22.19
CA GLY A 618 -12.04 -23.50 22.98
C GLY A 618 -11.63 -23.74 24.44
N ASP A 619 -10.37 -23.47 24.78
CA ASP A 619 -9.86 -23.64 26.16
C ASP A 619 -10.11 -22.35 26.97
N PRO A 620 -10.64 -22.46 28.22
CA PRO A 620 -10.90 -21.27 29.05
C PRO A 620 -9.69 -20.38 29.30
N ARG A 621 -8.49 -20.95 29.37
CA ARG A 621 -7.22 -20.19 29.51
C ARG A 621 -7.00 -19.19 28.41
N PHE A 622 -7.51 -19.46 27.19
CA PHE A 622 -7.37 -18.54 26.06
C PHE A 622 -8.10 -17.23 26.32
N ALA A 623 -9.31 -17.27 26.85
CA ALA A 623 -10.06 -16.06 27.19
C ALA A 623 -9.36 -15.24 28.30
N GLU A 624 -8.69 -15.90 29.25
CA GLU A 624 -7.89 -15.22 30.26
C GLU A 624 -6.67 -14.52 29.66
N MET A 625 -5.99 -15.16 28.68
CA MET A 625 -4.89 -14.55 27.94
C MET A 625 -5.34 -13.32 27.13
N VAL A 626 -6.44 -13.41 26.39
CA VAL A 626 -7.01 -12.28 25.63
C VAL A 626 -7.32 -11.11 26.57
N LYS A 627 -7.89 -11.40 27.75
CA LYS A 627 -8.17 -10.39 28.77
C LYS A 627 -6.89 -9.81 29.39
N ALA A 628 -5.85 -10.62 29.62
CA ALA A 628 -4.58 -10.18 30.20
C ALA A 628 -3.84 -9.20 29.27
N VAL A 629 -3.95 -9.40 27.96
CA VAL A 629 -3.43 -8.45 26.95
C VAL A 629 -4.32 -7.21 26.81
N GLY A 630 -5.59 -7.26 27.27
CA GLY A 630 -6.54 -6.15 27.19
C GLY A 630 -7.26 -6.04 25.84
N LEU A 631 -7.32 -7.11 25.04
CA LEU A 631 -7.97 -7.15 23.74
C LEU A 631 -9.50 -7.21 23.86
N ARG A 632 -10.21 -6.70 22.85
CA ARG A 632 -11.69 -6.65 22.81
C ARG A 632 -12.26 -7.36 21.60
#